data_0af2bc5820a11a2c725c308459fb09e9
#
_entry.id   0af2bc5820a11a2c725c308459fb09e9
#
_cell.length_a   1.000
_cell.length_b   1.000
_cell.length_c   1.000
_cell.angle_alpha   90.00
_cell.angle_beta   90.00
_cell.angle_gamma   90.00
#
_symmetry.space_group_name_H-M   'P 1'
#
loop_
_entity.id
_entity.type
_entity.pdbx_description
1 polymer ?
#
loop_
_entity_poly.entity_id
_entity_poly.type
_entity_poly.pdbx_seq_one_letter_code
_entity_poly.pdbx_strand_id
1 'polypeptide(L)'
;MIIPQKLVAGSQLTTSAATYYTAGTNVKAVITNMTLTNTTGTARTATVHVVSTGATETASNMIISARVIAAGETYNCPEAIGSVILATGTIRALAEANTAISLQVSGYEVT
;
A
#
# COMPACT_ATOMS: atom_id res chain seq x y z
N MET A 1 13.05 -16.37 -10.42
CA MET A 1 13.99 -15.24 -10.36
C MET A 1 13.45 -14.20 -9.37
N ILE A 2 14.33 -13.59 -8.62
CA ILE A 2 13.97 -12.54 -7.66
C ILE A 2 14.38 -11.19 -8.27
N ILE A 3 13.43 -10.29 -8.42
CA ILE A 3 13.65 -9.00 -9.08
C ILE A 3 13.30 -7.88 -8.09
N PRO A 4 14.30 -7.19 -7.52
CA PRO A 4 14.02 -6.01 -6.69
C PRO A 4 13.38 -4.90 -7.52
N GLN A 5 12.34 -4.26 -7.01
CA GLN A 5 11.74 -3.13 -7.71
C GLN A 5 10.82 -2.32 -6.80
N LYS A 6 10.44 -1.14 -7.28
CA LYS A 6 9.39 -0.35 -6.65
C LYS A 6 8.04 -0.89 -7.10
N LEU A 7 7.29 -1.41 -6.16
CA LEU A 7 5.95 -1.90 -6.45
C LEU A 7 4.98 -0.73 -6.64
N VAL A 8 5.13 0.33 -5.84
CA VAL A 8 4.43 1.60 -6.03
C VAL A 8 5.48 2.70 -6.03
N ALA A 9 5.65 3.37 -7.15
CA ALA A 9 6.73 4.34 -7.35
C ALA A 9 6.46 5.72 -6.72
N GLY A 10 5.32 5.89 -6.09
CA GLY A 10 4.88 7.13 -5.48
C GLY A 10 3.55 7.54 -6.07
N SER A 11 2.51 7.49 -5.25
CA SER A 11 1.15 7.85 -5.65
C SER A 11 0.46 8.50 -4.48
N GLN A 12 -0.35 9.51 -4.75
CA GLN A 12 -1.18 10.12 -3.73
C GLN A 12 -2.51 9.39 -3.63
N LEU A 13 -2.93 9.11 -2.39
CA LEU A 13 -4.16 8.39 -2.13
C LEU A 13 -5.38 9.29 -2.34
N THR A 14 -6.51 8.66 -2.61
CA THR A 14 -7.80 9.33 -2.75
C THR A 14 -8.74 8.86 -1.65
N THR A 15 -9.94 9.46 -1.57
CA THR A 15 -10.93 9.08 -0.56
C THR A 15 -11.60 7.74 -0.88
N SER A 16 -11.47 7.25 -2.11
CA SER A 16 -11.99 5.95 -2.52
C SER A 16 -10.86 4.94 -2.62
N ALA A 17 -11.09 3.70 -2.21
CA ALA A 17 -10.10 2.65 -2.36
C ALA A 17 -9.75 2.46 -3.83
N ALA A 18 -8.45 2.45 -4.13
CA ALA A 18 -7.96 2.28 -5.49
C ALA A 18 -6.81 1.28 -5.50
N THR A 19 -6.59 0.64 -6.64
CA THR A 19 -5.50 -0.31 -6.83
C THR A 19 -4.23 0.43 -7.22
N TYR A 20 -3.15 0.22 -6.45
CA TYR A 20 -1.87 0.85 -6.71
C TYR A 20 -0.82 -0.13 -7.23
N TYR A 21 -1.03 -1.41 -7.01
CA TYR A 21 -0.15 -2.46 -7.54
C TYR A 21 -0.96 -3.72 -7.79
N THR A 22 -0.66 -4.41 -8.88
CA THR A 22 -1.23 -5.72 -9.20
C THR A 22 -0.09 -6.67 -9.55
N ALA A 23 0.02 -7.78 -8.83
CA ALA A 23 1.00 -8.80 -9.15
C ALA A 23 0.61 -9.48 -10.46
N GLY A 24 1.61 -9.75 -11.30
CA GLY A 24 1.38 -10.40 -12.58
C GLY A 24 0.99 -11.87 -12.45
N THR A 25 0.59 -12.48 -13.56
CA THR A 25 0.34 -13.92 -13.62
C THR A 25 1.64 -14.68 -13.32
N ASN A 26 1.58 -15.65 -12.44
CA ASN A 26 2.74 -16.43 -11.97
C ASN A 26 3.81 -15.58 -11.28
N VAL A 27 3.43 -14.40 -10.78
CA VAL A 27 4.33 -13.51 -10.04
C VAL A 27 3.84 -13.40 -8.61
N LYS A 28 4.76 -13.53 -7.65
CA LYS A 28 4.52 -13.21 -6.25
C LYS A 28 5.35 -11.99 -5.91
N ALA A 29 4.82 -11.10 -5.10
CA ALA A 29 5.56 -9.94 -4.64
C ALA A 29 5.69 -9.97 -3.13
N VAL A 30 6.83 -9.48 -2.63
CA VAL A 30 7.06 -9.35 -1.19
C VAL A 30 7.38 -7.91 -0.90
N ILE A 31 6.69 -7.33 0.07
CA ILE A 31 6.90 -5.95 0.49
C ILE A 31 8.07 -5.93 1.48
N THR A 32 9.11 -5.17 1.18
CA THR A 32 10.24 -4.97 2.08
C THR A 32 10.21 -3.60 2.75
N ASN A 33 9.50 -2.64 2.17
CA ASN A 33 9.36 -1.31 2.75
C ASN A 33 8.09 -0.66 2.19
N MET A 34 7.36 0.01 3.07
CA MET A 34 6.17 0.79 2.68
C MET A 34 6.16 2.06 3.51
N THR A 35 5.97 3.21 2.86
CA THR A 35 5.89 4.49 3.54
C THR A 35 4.60 5.22 3.16
N LEU A 36 4.01 5.88 4.15
CA LEU A 36 2.87 6.77 3.99
C LEU A 36 3.30 8.14 4.50
N THR A 37 3.31 9.13 3.62
CA THR A 37 3.74 10.48 3.96
C THR A 37 2.56 11.44 3.88
N ASN A 38 2.28 12.11 4.98
CA ASN A 38 1.28 13.17 5.00
C ASN A 38 1.92 14.47 4.49
N THR A 39 1.51 14.91 3.32
CA THR A 39 2.07 16.11 2.68
C THR A 39 1.30 17.37 3.01
N THR A 40 0.36 17.31 3.95
CA THR A 40 -0.48 18.47 4.33
C THR A 40 -0.08 19.02 5.69
N GLY A 41 -0.67 20.15 6.05
CA GLY A 41 -0.45 20.81 7.34
C GLY A 41 -1.36 20.34 8.47
N THR A 42 -2.15 19.30 8.25
CA THR A 42 -3.05 18.73 9.27
C THR A 42 -2.91 17.23 9.32
N ALA A 43 -3.19 16.63 10.48
CA ALA A 43 -3.17 15.17 10.61
C ALA A 43 -4.22 14.55 9.69
N ARG A 44 -3.86 13.43 9.06
CA ARG A 44 -4.73 12.70 8.13
C ARG A 44 -4.61 11.20 8.39
N THR A 45 -5.63 10.44 8.03
CA THR A 45 -5.62 8.99 8.19
C THR A 45 -5.48 8.29 6.85
N ALA A 46 -4.87 7.09 6.88
CA ALA A 46 -4.71 6.24 5.71
C ALA A 46 -5.03 4.80 6.06
N THR A 47 -5.57 4.08 5.10
CA THR A 47 -5.92 2.65 5.22
C THR A 47 -5.33 1.91 4.03
N VAL A 48 -4.71 0.75 4.28
CA VAL A 48 -4.09 -0.06 3.23
C VAL A 48 -4.57 -1.50 3.35
N HIS A 49 -4.91 -2.08 2.19
CA HIS A 49 -5.32 -3.46 2.05
C HIS A 49 -4.39 -4.23 1.13
N VAL A 50 -4.12 -5.48 1.45
CA VAL A 50 -3.51 -6.45 0.53
C VAL A 50 -4.61 -7.44 0.15
N VAL A 51 -5.06 -7.38 -1.10
CA VAL A 51 -6.28 -8.06 -1.55
C VAL A 51 -5.92 -9.22 -2.46
N SER A 52 -6.45 -10.40 -2.16
CA SER A 52 -6.26 -11.60 -2.99
C SER A 52 -7.06 -11.50 -4.28
N THR A 53 -6.67 -12.31 -5.27
CA THR A 53 -7.41 -12.41 -6.55
C THR A 53 -8.90 -12.65 -6.33
N GLY A 54 -9.71 -11.84 -7.00
CA GLY A 54 -11.15 -11.99 -6.97
C GLY A 54 -11.80 -11.46 -5.70
N ALA A 55 -11.05 -10.94 -4.75
CA ALA A 55 -11.58 -10.37 -3.52
C ALA A 55 -11.70 -8.85 -3.63
N THR A 56 -12.41 -8.26 -2.69
CA THR A 56 -12.56 -6.81 -2.55
C THR A 56 -12.01 -6.37 -1.19
N GLU A 57 -11.90 -5.07 -0.99
CA GLU A 57 -11.43 -4.51 0.28
C GLU A 57 -12.41 -4.87 1.39
N THR A 58 -11.89 -5.53 2.44
CA THR A 58 -12.66 -5.88 3.63
C THR A 58 -11.79 -5.71 4.87
N ALA A 59 -12.40 -5.81 6.04
CA ALA A 59 -11.65 -5.78 7.30
C ALA A 59 -10.66 -6.94 7.40
N SER A 60 -10.92 -8.06 6.71
CA SER A 60 -10.05 -9.24 6.77
C SER A 60 -8.71 -9.06 6.04
N ASN A 61 -8.65 -8.22 5.02
CA ASN A 61 -7.41 -8.00 4.25
C ASN A 61 -6.78 -6.64 4.53
N MET A 62 -7.24 -5.94 5.54
CA MET A 62 -6.72 -4.65 5.95
C MET A 62 -5.44 -4.84 6.76
N ILE A 63 -4.34 -4.25 6.31
CA ILE A 63 -3.07 -4.32 7.03
C ILE A 63 -2.79 -3.04 7.82
N ILE A 64 -3.39 -1.93 7.43
CA ILE A 64 -3.33 -0.65 8.14
C ILE A 64 -4.74 -0.09 8.18
N SER A 65 -5.27 0.15 9.38
CA SER A 65 -6.63 0.62 9.55
C SER A 65 -6.65 2.06 10.06
N ALA A 66 -7.03 2.99 9.19
CA ALA A 66 -7.21 4.40 9.54
C ALA A 66 -6.09 4.96 10.42
N ARG A 67 -4.84 4.68 10.05
CA ARG A 67 -3.67 5.13 10.82
C ARG A 67 -3.56 6.65 10.72
N VAL A 68 -3.51 7.31 11.87
CA VAL A 68 -3.32 8.77 11.92
C VAL A 68 -1.85 9.09 11.66
N ILE A 69 -1.59 9.94 10.69
CA ILE A 69 -0.27 10.41 10.33
C ILE A 69 -0.24 11.91 10.55
N ALA A 70 0.67 12.38 11.40
CA ALA A 70 0.77 13.79 11.73
C ALA A 70 1.17 14.61 10.51
N ALA A 71 0.90 15.91 10.54
CA ALA A 71 1.26 16.82 9.46
C ALA A 71 2.75 16.72 9.15
N GLY A 72 3.08 16.48 7.88
CA GLY A 72 4.46 16.37 7.42
C GLY A 72 5.20 15.10 7.85
N GLU A 73 4.52 14.16 8.51
CA GLU A 73 5.13 12.93 9.02
C GLU A 73 5.15 11.85 7.94
N THR A 74 6.21 11.02 7.97
CA THR A 74 6.28 9.79 7.18
C THR A 74 6.15 8.60 8.14
N TYR A 75 5.17 7.75 7.90
CA TYR A 75 4.98 6.52 8.67
C TYR A 75 5.60 5.34 7.92
N ASN A 76 6.57 4.69 8.56
CA ASN A 76 7.22 3.49 8.01
C ASN A 76 6.42 2.26 8.42
N CYS A 77 5.48 1.87 7.62
CA CYS A 77 4.49 0.85 7.90
C CYS A 77 5.11 -0.50 8.30
N PRO A 78 5.41 -0.77 9.58
CA PRO A 78 6.02 -2.05 9.97
C PRO A 78 5.06 -3.22 9.72
N GLU A 79 3.77 -2.97 9.74
CA GLU A 79 2.75 -3.99 9.50
C GLU A 79 2.81 -4.57 8.10
N ALA A 80 3.35 -3.79 7.15
CA ALA A 80 3.40 -4.21 5.74
C ALA A 80 4.66 -5.01 5.41
N ILE A 81 5.71 -4.89 6.20
CA ILE A 81 6.99 -5.52 5.91
C ILE A 81 6.85 -7.04 6.00
N GLY A 82 7.25 -7.72 4.94
CA GLY A 82 7.14 -9.18 4.86
C GLY A 82 5.80 -9.66 4.29
N SER A 83 4.87 -8.76 3.98
CA SER A 83 3.60 -9.14 3.36
C SER A 83 3.84 -9.71 1.96
N VAL A 84 3.15 -10.79 1.65
CA VAL A 84 3.27 -11.48 0.35
C VAL A 84 2.00 -11.21 -0.45
N ILE A 85 2.20 -10.77 -1.69
CA ILE A 85 1.11 -10.58 -2.64
C ILE A 85 1.19 -11.74 -3.62
N LEU A 86 0.20 -12.62 -3.59
CA LEU A 86 0.15 -13.77 -4.48
C LEU A 86 -0.21 -13.32 -5.90
N ALA A 87 -0.03 -14.24 -6.87
CA ALA A 87 -0.29 -13.93 -8.28
C ALA A 87 -1.66 -13.27 -8.46
N THR A 88 -1.70 -12.21 -9.22
CA THR A 88 -2.87 -11.37 -9.53
C THR A 88 -3.51 -10.68 -8.31
N GLY A 89 -2.91 -10.78 -7.13
CA GLY A 89 -3.32 -10.00 -5.96
C GLY A 89 -2.94 -8.53 -6.10
N THR A 90 -3.51 -7.68 -5.27
CA THR A 90 -3.36 -6.22 -5.39
C THR A 90 -3.02 -5.57 -4.05
N ILE A 91 -2.40 -4.39 -4.14
CA ILE A 91 -2.31 -3.45 -3.02
C ILE A 91 -3.35 -2.36 -3.29
N ARG A 92 -4.27 -2.17 -2.36
CA ARG A 92 -5.28 -1.12 -2.44
C ARG A 92 -5.20 -0.23 -1.21
N ALA A 93 -5.44 1.04 -1.39
CA ALA A 93 -5.31 2.00 -0.31
C ALA A 93 -6.28 3.16 -0.49
N LEU A 94 -6.54 3.86 0.61
CA LEU A 94 -7.33 5.08 0.61
C LEU A 94 -6.89 5.98 1.77
N ALA A 95 -7.26 7.25 1.68
CA ALA A 95 -7.03 8.23 2.75
C ALA A 95 -8.33 8.99 3.01
N GLU A 96 -8.40 9.71 4.12
CA GLU A 96 -9.60 10.51 4.43
C GLU A 96 -9.75 11.74 3.55
N ALA A 97 -8.69 12.14 2.84
CA ALA A 97 -8.72 13.30 1.95
C ALA A 97 -7.90 13.00 0.69
N ASN A 98 -8.31 13.61 -0.43
CA ASN A 98 -7.58 13.47 -1.69
C ASN A 98 -6.25 14.20 -1.62
N THR A 99 -5.22 13.62 -2.25
CA THR A 99 -3.87 14.21 -2.41
C THR A 99 -3.20 14.61 -1.09
N ALA A 100 -3.60 13.97 0.02
CA ALA A 100 -3.04 14.28 1.33
C ALA A 100 -1.93 13.32 1.74
N ILE A 101 -2.02 12.06 1.34
CA ILE A 101 -1.09 11.00 1.74
C ILE A 101 -0.43 10.42 0.50
N SER A 102 0.91 10.37 0.50
CA SER A 102 1.68 9.72 -0.58
C SER A 102 2.09 8.33 -0.14
N LEU A 103 1.87 7.35 -1.01
CA LEU A 103 2.22 5.94 -0.78
C LEU A 103 3.41 5.57 -1.64
N GLN A 104 4.42 4.96 -1.02
CA GLN A 104 5.53 4.32 -1.74
C GLN A 104 5.75 2.93 -1.18
N VAL A 105 5.91 1.97 -2.08
CA VAL A 105 6.15 0.56 -1.70
C VAL A 105 7.33 0.05 -2.50
N SER A 106 8.28 -0.53 -1.79
CA SER A 106 9.43 -1.20 -2.41
C SER A 106 9.44 -2.67 -1.98
N GLY A 107 9.98 -3.51 -2.82
CA GLY A 107 10.06 -4.92 -2.51
C GLY A 107 10.71 -5.69 -3.65
N TYR A 108 10.33 -6.94 -3.80
CA TYR A 108 10.81 -7.73 -4.92
C TYR A 108 9.70 -8.65 -5.43
N GLU A 109 9.82 -8.99 -6.71
CA GLU A 109 8.95 -9.97 -7.35
C GLU A 109 9.70 -11.28 -7.54
N VAL A 110 8.99 -12.39 -7.37
CA VAL A 110 9.52 -13.74 -7.58
C VAL A 110 8.76 -14.36 -8.74
N THR A 111 9.47 -14.77 -9.75
CA THR A 111 8.89 -15.39 -10.95
C THR A 111 9.35 -16.82 -11.12
#